data_b86cf5d2286d68fedc01794690123ed4
#
_entry.id   b86cf5d2286d68fedc01794690123ed4
#
_cell.length_a   1.000
_cell.length_b   1.000
_cell.length_c   1.000
_cell.angle_alpha   90.00
_cell.angle_beta   90.00
_cell.angle_gamma   90.00
#
_symmetry.space_group_name_H-M   'P 1'
#
loop_
_entity.id
_entity.type
_entity.pdbx_description
1 polymer ?
#
loop_
_entity_poly.entity_id
_entity_poly.type
_entity_poly.pdbx_seq_one_letter_code
_entity_poly.pdbx_strand_id
1 'polypeptide(L)'
;YNTYYYDRFYLPGQELKKHCDRAACEISISIHVSSNIEEHWPIYIKTPDVYTVNSKSSKQKTFSGIEKKGDVVGVMLNPGDGVLYKGCERPHWRERMPGTFEMMKEGAEQLYYHQIFFHYVLQDGIRAHHAWDECN
;
A
#
# COMPACT_ATOMS: atom_id res chain seq x y z
N TYR A 1 5.68 -14.14 9.65
CA TYR A 1 6.39 -14.73 8.51
C TYR A 1 6.43 -13.76 7.34
N ASN A 2 7.60 -13.62 6.69
CA ASN A 2 7.70 -13.00 5.38
C ASN A 2 7.09 -13.95 4.35
N THR A 3 6.16 -13.45 3.54
CA THR A 3 5.52 -14.26 2.49
C THR A 3 6.26 -14.11 1.17
N TYR A 4 6.49 -12.89 0.74
CA TYR A 4 7.27 -12.56 -0.45
C TYR A 4 7.61 -11.07 -0.48
N TYR A 5 8.43 -10.69 -1.43
CA TYR A 5 8.68 -9.29 -1.78
C TYR A 5 8.39 -9.06 -3.25
N TYR A 6 8.15 -7.81 -3.61
CA TYR A 6 7.95 -7.39 -4.98
C TYR A 6 8.79 -6.15 -5.27
N ASP A 7 9.63 -6.24 -6.27
CA ASP A 7 10.52 -5.17 -6.72
C ASP A 7 9.92 -4.51 -7.98
N ARG A 8 9.75 -3.20 -7.96
CA ARG A 8 9.10 -2.49 -9.04
C ARG A 8 9.75 -1.17 -9.38
N PHE A 9 9.99 -0.98 -10.67
CA PHE A 9 10.30 0.31 -11.27
C PHE A 9 9.05 0.87 -11.93
N TYR A 10 8.62 2.05 -11.48
CA TYR A 10 7.56 2.81 -12.14
C TYR A 10 8.18 3.76 -13.16
N LEU A 11 7.53 3.89 -14.29
CA LEU A 11 7.86 4.83 -15.36
C LEU A 11 6.75 5.88 -15.49
N PRO A 12 7.02 7.05 -16.12
CA PRO A 12 6.01 8.09 -16.31
C PRO A 12 4.70 7.55 -16.88
N GLY A 13 3.57 7.96 -16.27
CA GLY A 13 2.23 7.54 -16.64
C GLY A 13 1.76 6.22 -16.06
N GLN A 14 2.65 5.42 -15.46
CA GLN A 14 2.25 4.22 -14.74
C GLN A 14 1.63 4.58 -13.38
N GLU A 15 0.74 3.73 -12.92
CA GLU A 15 0.00 3.91 -11.66
C GLU A 15 -0.04 2.62 -10.85
N LEU A 16 -0.36 2.73 -9.58
CA LEU A 16 -0.81 1.62 -8.77
C LEU A 16 -2.31 1.83 -8.51
N LYS A 17 -3.15 1.02 -9.15
CA LYS A 17 -4.60 1.13 -9.00
C LYS A 17 -5.03 0.91 -7.56
N LYS A 18 -6.06 1.63 -7.14
CA LYS A 18 -6.64 1.47 -5.80
C LYS A 18 -7.10 0.03 -5.58
N HIS A 19 -6.56 -0.61 -4.56
CA HIS A 19 -6.85 -2.00 -4.19
C HIS A 19 -6.54 -2.26 -2.71
N CYS A 20 -7.02 -3.39 -2.22
CA CYS A 20 -6.48 -4.05 -1.05
C CYS A 20 -5.69 -5.27 -1.52
N ASP A 21 -4.66 -5.63 -0.78
CA ASP A 21 -3.84 -6.78 -1.09
C ASP A 21 -4.57 -8.10 -0.80
N ARG A 22 -4.03 -9.19 -1.32
CA ARG A 22 -4.50 -10.55 -1.02
C ARG A 22 -4.13 -10.98 0.41
N ALA A 23 -4.71 -12.06 0.89
CA ALA A 23 -4.59 -12.54 2.27
C ALA A 23 -3.13 -12.81 2.74
N ALA A 24 -2.22 -13.15 1.83
CA ALA A 24 -0.80 -13.32 2.13
C ALA A 24 -0.05 -12.01 2.44
N CYS A 25 -0.70 -10.86 2.26
CA CYS A 25 -0.16 -9.52 2.49
C CYS A 25 -0.86 -8.84 3.67
N GLU A 26 -0.97 -9.54 4.80
CA GLU A 26 -1.65 -9.03 5.99
C GLU A 26 -0.99 -7.74 6.49
N ILE A 27 0.35 -7.73 6.49
CA ILE A 27 1.17 -6.56 6.79
C ILE A 27 2.05 -6.31 5.57
N SER A 28 2.01 -5.09 5.07
CA SER A 28 2.80 -4.65 3.93
C SER A 28 3.71 -3.49 4.31
N ILE A 29 4.91 -3.49 3.78
CA ILE A 29 5.86 -2.39 3.88
C ILE A 29 6.21 -1.96 2.46
N SER A 30 5.98 -0.69 2.15
CA SER A 30 6.43 -0.08 0.90
C SER A 30 7.64 0.79 1.17
N ILE A 31 8.76 0.52 0.51
CA ILE A 31 10.01 1.24 0.67
C ILE A 31 10.35 1.96 -0.63
N HIS A 32 10.63 3.27 -0.53
CA HIS A 32 11.23 4.04 -1.62
C HIS A 32 12.74 3.77 -1.65
N VAL A 33 13.21 3.13 -2.70
CA VAL A 33 14.65 2.83 -2.85
C VAL A 33 15.37 4.02 -3.45
N SER A 34 14.95 4.45 -4.63
CA SER A 34 15.52 5.58 -5.34
C SER A 34 14.57 6.12 -6.40
N SER A 35 14.81 7.35 -6.84
CA SER A 35 14.09 7.94 -7.96
C SER A 35 14.88 9.14 -8.51
N ASN A 36 14.56 9.53 -9.74
CA ASN A 36 15.11 10.73 -10.37
C ASN A 36 14.00 11.70 -10.81
N ILE A 37 12.80 11.56 -10.25
CA ILE A 37 11.73 12.53 -10.44
C ILE A 37 11.85 13.67 -9.43
N GLU A 38 11.60 14.90 -9.85
CA GLU A 38 11.62 16.08 -8.98
C GLU A 38 10.29 16.32 -8.28
N GLU A 39 9.20 15.85 -8.87
CA GLU A 39 7.86 16.05 -8.38
C GLU A 39 7.53 15.07 -7.25
N HIS A 40 6.69 15.51 -6.32
CA HIS A 40 6.17 14.64 -5.26
C HIS A 40 5.22 13.59 -5.83
N TRP A 41 5.45 12.33 -5.44
CA TRP A 41 4.61 11.23 -5.87
C TRP A 41 4.26 10.30 -4.69
N PRO A 42 3.20 10.65 -3.94
CA PRO A 42 2.83 9.93 -2.72
C PRO A 42 2.20 8.58 -3.00
N ILE A 43 2.28 7.70 -2.00
CA ILE A 43 1.36 6.58 -1.86
C ILE A 43 0.17 7.03 -1.02
N TYR A 44 -1.05 6.77 -1.48
CA TYR A 44 -2.27 7.06 -0.76
C TYR A 44 -2.77 5.82 -0.04
N ILE A 45 -3.15 6.00 1.21
CA ILE A 45 -3.69 4.92 2.05
C ILE A 45 -4.95 5.44 2.73
N LYS A 46 -6.04 4.66 2.66
CA LYS A 46 -7.28 4.99 3.34
C LYS A 46 -7.26 4.42 4.76
N THR A 47 -7.46 5.31 5.75
CA THR A 47 -7.61 4.93 7.16
C THR A 47 -8.93 4.21 7.42
N PRO A 48 -9.07 3.45 8.52
CA PRO A 48 -10.31 2.74 8.83
C PRO A 48 -11.48 3.69 9.11
N ASP A 49 -12.67 3.23 8.77
CA ASP A 49 -13.90 3.83 9.29
C ASP A 49 -14.03 3.50 10.77
N VAL A 50 -14.51 4.45 11.56
CA VAL A 50 -14.83 4.26 12.97
C VAL A 50 -16.33 3.97 13.09
N TYR A 51 -16.66 2.86 13.72
CA TYR A 51 -18.05 2.43 13.91
C TYR A 51 -18.48 2.62 15.34
N THR A 52 -19.70 3.11 15.56
CA THR A 52 -20.33 3.13 16.88
C THR A 52 -20.76 1.70 17.24
N VAL A 53 -20.31 1.22 18.38
CA VAL A 53 -20.67 -0.10 18.89
C VAL A 53 -21.70 0.09 20.01
N ASN A 54 -22.95 -0.30 19.75
CA ASN A 54 -23.97 -0.37 20.79
C ASN A 54 -23.82 -1.71 21.55
N SER A 55 -23.30 -1.66 22.76
CA SER A 55 -23.23 -2.81 23.64
C SER A 55 -24.48 -2.86 24.52
N LYS A 56 -25.50 -3.61 24.13
CA LYS A 56 -26.67 -3.90 25.00
C LYS A 56 -26.45 -5.08 25.93
N SER A 57 -25.44 -5.89 25.70
CA SER A 57 -24.99 -6.96 26.60
C SER A 57 -23.60 -7.45 26.20
N SER A 58 -22.89 -8.14 27.10
CA SER A 58 -21.56 -8.72 26.86
C SER A 58 -21.54 -9.79 25.74
N LYS A 59 -22.68 -10.19 25.19
CA LYS A 59 -22.81 -11.27 24.22
C LYS A 59 -23.24 -10.83 22.82
N GLN A 60 -23.73 -9.60 22.63
CA GLN A 60 -24.15 -9.10 21.31
C GLN A 60 -23.66 -7.67 21.10
N LYS A 61 -22.66 -7.52 20.24
CA LYS A 61 -22.23 -6.23 19.72
C LYS A 61 -22.95 -5.97 18.40
N THR A 62 -23.80 -4.96 18.36
CA THR A 62 -24.42 -4.50 17.13
C THR A 62 -23.76 -3.20 16.68
N PHE A 63 -23.37 -3.13 15.42
CA PHE A 63 -22.86 -1.91 14.81
C PHE A 63 -24.03 -1.05 14.37
N SER A 64 -24.11 0.19 14.88
CA SER A 64 -25.23 1.09 14.61
C SER A 64 -24.99 2.10 13.50
N GLY A 65 -23.84 2.08 12.86
CA GLY A 65 -23.48 2.97 11.78
C GLY A 65 -22.00 3.39 11.79
N ILE A 66 -21.62 4.19 10.81
CA ILE A 66 -20.28 4.78 10.71
C ILE A 66 -20.30 6.08 11.50
N GLU A 67 -19.55 6.14 12.60
CA GLU A 67 -19.37 7.37 13.38
C GLU A 67 -18.45 8.35 12.65
N LYS A 68 -17.38 7.84 12.07
CA LYS A 68 -16.43 8.63 11.27
C LYS A 68 -15.94 7.82 10.08
N LYS A 69 -16.05 8.37 8.88
CA LYS A 69 -15.41 7.77 7.70
C LYS A 69 -13.90 7.90 7.77
N GLY A 70 -13.20 6.88 7.28
CA GLY A 70 -11.75 6.92 7.13
C GLY A 70 -11.31 8.00 6.16
N ASP A 71 -10.15 8.58 6.45
CA ASP A 71 -9.52 9.61 5.64
C ASP A 71 -8.57 9.00 4.61
N VAL A 72 -8.35 9.71 3.51
CA VAL A 72 -7.28 9.41 2.57
C VAL A 72 -6.04 10.18 3.00
N VAL A 73 -4.95 9.44 3.24
CA VAL A 73 -3.65 10.03 3.63
C VAL A 73 -2.65 9.81 2.51
N GLY A 74 -2.06 10.88 2.00
CA GLY A 74 -0.92 10.83 1.08
C GLY A 74 0.38 10.76 1.87
N VAL A 75 1.16 9.69 1.70
CA VAL A 75 2.43 9.48 2.38
C VAL A 75 3.57 9.74 1.42
N MET A 76 4.38 10.75 1.75
CA MET A 76 5.60 11.06 1.01
C MET A 76 6.76 10.29 1.62
N LEU A 77 7.49 9.56 0.78
CA LEU A 77 8.65 8.79 1.16
C LEU A 77 9.89 9.35 0.48
N ASN A 78 10.93 9.68 1.25
CA ASN A 78 12.24 9.92 0.72
C ASN A 78 12.98 8.60 0.44
N PRO A 79 14.03 8.58 -0.40
CA PRO A 79 14.84 7.38 -0.56
C PRO A 79 15.31 6.82 0.79
N GLY A 80 15.05 5.54 1.03
CA GLY A 80 15.31 4.85 2.29
C GLY A 80 14.15 4.84 3.28
N ASP A 81 13.12 5.66 3.09
CA ASP A 81 11.93 5.65 3.93
C ASP A 81 10.98 4.51 3.52
N GLY A 82 10.22 4.05 4.49
CA GLY A 82 9.16 3.07 4.27
C GLY A 82 7.89 3.40 5.05
N VAL A 83 6.76 2.92 4.56
CA VAL A 83 5.47 2.96 5.23
C VAL A 83 4.95 1.56 5.46
N LEU A 84 4.51 1.29 6.69
CA LEU A 84 3.92 0.02 7.12
C LEU A 84 2.41 0.17 7.23
N TYR A 85 1.67 -0.76 6.64
CA TYR A 85 0.21 -0.76 6.65
C TYR A 85 -0.35 -2.18 6.57
N LYS A 86 -1.62 -2.33 6.94
CA LYS A 86 -2.36 -3.59 6.81
C LYS A 86 -2.84 -3.76 5.37
N GLY A 87 -2.02 -4.42 4.54
CA GLY A 87 -2.24 -4.52 3.09
C GLY A 87 -3.61 -5.07 2.71
N CYS A 88 -4.09 -6.12 3.40
CA CYS A 88 -5.40 -6.73 3.12
C CYS A 88 -6.59 -5.83 3.51
N GLU A 89 -6.40 -4.91 4.46
CA GLU A 89 -7.51 -4.15 5.05
C GLU A 89 -7.56 -2.71 4.58
N ARG A 90 -6.42 -2.15 4.19
CA ARG A 90 -6.30 -0.73 3.81
C ARG A 90 -6.26 -0.58 2.31
N PRO A 91 -7.29 0.05 1.69
CA PRO A 91 -7.19 0.49 0.30
C PRO A 91 -6.00 1.42 0.13
N HIS A 92 -5.17 1.13 -0.84
CA HIS A 92 -3.98 1.95 -1.14
C HIS A 92 -3.73 2.02 -2.63
N TRP A 93 -3.08 3.10 -3.06
CA TRP A 93 -2.82 3.37 -4.48
C TRP A 93 -1.77 4.44 -4.68
N ARG A 94 -1.28 4.56 -5.91
CA ARG A 94 -0.54 5.71 -6.42
C ARG A 94 -1.21 6.21 -7.68
N GLU A 95 -1.36 7.52 -7.78
CA GLU A 95 -1.77 8.18 -9.01
C GLU A 95 -0.72 7.93 -10.12
N ARG A 96 -0.98 8.39 -11.33
CA ARG A 96 -0.01 8.26 -12.41
C ARG A 96 1.30 8.94 -12.05
N MET A 97 2.41 8.23 -12.27
CA MET A 97 3.72 8.79 -12.05
C MET A 97 3.92 10.02 -12.93
N PRO A 98 4.36 11.16 -12.34
CA PRO A 98 4.61 12.37 -13.11
C PRO A 98 5.73 12.18 -14.15
N GLY A 99 5.73 13.05 -15.15
CA GLY A 99 6.64 13.03 -16.27
C GLY A 99 5.92 12.73 -17.58
N THR A 100 6.56 13.02 -18.67
CA THR A 100 6.02 12.81 -20.03
C THR A 100 6.97 11.94 -20.84
N PHE A 101 6.43 11.27 -21.86
CA PHE A 101 7.24 10.52 -22.83
C PHE A 101 8.24 11.40 -23.59
N GLU A 102 8.01 12.72 -23.67
CA GLU A 102 8.95 13.65 -24.30
C GLU A 102 10.27 13.75 -23.55
N MET A 103 10.28 13.51 -22.23
CA MET A 103 11.49 13.42 -21.41
C MET A 103 12.27 12.12 -21.65
N MET A 104 11.73 11.20 -22.41
CA MET A 104 12.33 9.90 -22.75
C MET A 104 12.95 9.91 -24.17
N LYS A 105 13.24 11.07 -24.74
CA LYS A 105 13.92 11.19 -26.04
C LYS A 105 15.31 10.57 -25.96
N GLU A 106 15.79 10.08 -27.10
CA GLU A 106 17.14 9.54 -27.25
C GLU A 106 18.19 10.47 -26.63
N GLY A 107 18.99 9.96 -25.71
CA GLY A 107 19.99 10.74 -24.95
C GLY A 107 19.46 11.42 -23.67
N ALA A 108 18.15 11.35 -23.37
CA ALA A 108 17.60 11.80 -22.10
C ALA A 108 17.69 10.69 -21.05
N GLU A 109 17.88 11.06 -19.79
CA GLU A 109 17.83 10.12 -18.68
C GLU A 109 16.43 9.59 -18.49
N GLN A 110 16.28 8.25 -18.37
CA GLN A 110 15.00 7.61 -18.12
C GLN A 110 14.49 7.98 -16.72
N LEU A 111 13.32 8.64 -16.64
CA LEU A 111 12.63 8.88 -15.38
C LEU A 111 12.14 7.57 -14.78
N TYR A 112 12.35 7.40 -13.50
CA TYR A 112 11.93 6.21 -12.77
C TYR A 112 11.64 6.49 -11.29
N TYR A 113 10.87 5.60 -10.68
CA TYR A 113 10.69 5.49 -9.23
C TYR A 113 10.83 4.01 -8.85
N HIS A 114 11.86 3.69 -8.10
CA HIS A 114 12.15 2.33 -7.64
C HIS A 114 11.58 2.10 -6.25
N GLN A 115 10.73 1.10 -6.12
CA GLN A 115 10.05 0.71 -4.90
C GLN A 115 10.15 -0.78 -4.65
N ILE A 116 10.33 -1.17 -3.38
CA ILE A 116 10.21 -2.56 -2.94
C ILE A 116 9.04 -2.67 -1.98
N PHE A 117 8.22 -3.69 -2.19
CA PHE A 117 7.17 -4.12 -1.28
C PHE A 117 7.61 -5.37 -0.55
N PHE A 118 7.51 -5.37 0.78
CA PHE A 118 7.64 -6.57 1.60
C PHE A 118 6.27 -6.92 2.19
N HIS A 119 5.96 -8.21 2.17
CA HIS A 119 4.67 -8.70 2.65
C HIS A 119 4.87 -9.76 3.73
N TYR A 120 4.03 -9.69 4.75
CA TYR A 120 4.10 -10.55 5.93
C TYR A 120 2.71 -11.00 6.37
N VAL A 121 2.66 -12.13 7.05
CA VAL A 121 1.53 -12.57 7.87
C VAL A 121 1.97 -12.75 9.31
N LEU A 122 1.05 -12.53 10.26
CA LEU A 122 1.33 -12.78 11.67
C LEU A 122 1.51 -14.28 11.90
N GLN A 123 2.55 -14.66 12.63
CA GLN A 123 2.92 -16.06 12.88
C GLN A 123 1.79 -16.85 13.54
N ASP A 124 1.12 -16.24 14.52
CA ASP A 124 0.03 -16.86 15.28
C ASP A 124 -1.34 -16.27 14.89
N GLY A 125 -1.43 -15.61 13.73
CA GLY A 125 -2.64 -14.99 13.20
C GLY A 125 -3.48 -15.96 12.37
N ILE A 126 -4.72 -15.55 12.12
CA ILE A 126 -5.68 -16.33 11.29
C ILE A 126 -5.22 -16.52 9.85
N ARG A 127 -4.27 -15.71 9.38
CA ARG A 127 -3.69 -15.76 8.04
C ARG A 127 -2.33 -16.45 7.96
N ALA A 128 -1.84 -17.04 9.07
CA ALA A 128 -0.53 -17.69 9.13
C ALA A 128 -0.33 -18.78 8.06
N HIS A 129 -1.41 -19.48 7.68
CA HIS A 129 -1.39 -20.51 6.65
C HIS A 129 -1.05 -19.97 5.25
N HIS A 130 -1.26 -18.68 5.00
CA HIS A 130 -0.87 -18.02 3.74
C HIS A 130 0.63 -17.73 3.64
N ALA A 131 1.41 -18.00 4.70
CA ALA A 131 2.87 -17.82 4.67
C ALA A 131 3.54 -18.64 3.55
N TRP A 132 2.90 -19.72 3.17
CA TRP A 132 3.41 -20.68 2.19
C TRP A 132 2.62 -20.68 0.88
N ASP A 133 1.74 -19.69 0.68
CA ASP A 133 1.05 -19.53 -0.58
C ASP A 133 2.04 -19.23 -1.69
N GLU A 134 2.02 -20.06 -2.73
CA GLU A 134 2.76 -19.76 -3.94
C GLU A 134 2.13 -18.58 -4.67
N CYS A 135 2.95 -17.65 -5.12
CA CYS A 135 2.53 -16.58 -6.02
C CYS A 135 2.31 -17.17 -7.42
N ASN A 136 1.13 -17.70 -7.66
CA ASN A 136 0.72 -18.10 -9.02
C ASN A 136 0.00 -16.94 -9.71
#